data_e8d73f0bdc73fcd1b62af20c7ea439d9
#
_entry.id   e8d73f0bdc73fcd1b62af20c7ea439d9
#
_cell.length_a   1.000
_cell.length_b   1.000
_cell.length_c   1.000
_cell.angle_alpha   90.00
_cell.angle_beta   90.00
_cell.angle_gamma   90.00
#
_symmetry.space_group_name_H-M   'P 1'
#
loop_
_entity.id
_entity.type
_entity.pdbx_description
1 polymer ?
#
loop_
_entity_poly.entity_id
_entity_poly.type
_entity_poly.pdbx_seq_one_letter_code
_entity_poly.pdbx_strand_id
1 'polypeptide(L)'
;MNASYNPDYAKYMDHTVLKADTTRETVKRFCDEARQYHFASVCVNPCHAAYVHEQLKGSGVKTCCVIGFPLGANTTHIKAEEAREAVQN
;
A
#
# COMPACT_ATOMS: atom_id res chain seq x y z
N MET A 1 19.52 -0.89 5.09
CA MET A 1 18.84 -0.85 6.39
C MET A 1 19.87 -0.71 7.49
N ASN A 2 19.57 0.06 8.47
CA ASN A 2 20.50 0.34 9.54
C ASN A 2 20.30 -0.64 10.71
N ALA A 3 21.04 -0.39 11.82
CA ALA A 3 21.01 -1.25 13.00
C ALA A 3 19.63 -1.32 13.69
N SER A 4 18.68 -0.45 13.32
CA SER A 4 17.35 -0.45 13.92
C SER A 4 16.39 -1.43 13.25
N TYR A 5 16.76 -2.06 12.14
CA TYR A 5 15.89 -3.05 11.50
C TYR A 5 15.71 -4.26 12.42
N ASN A 6 14.47 -4.65 12.63
CA ASN A 6 14.13 -5.82 13.43
C ASN A 6 13.07 -6.64 12.68
N PRO A 7 13.42 -7.86 12.22
CA PRO A 7 12.48 -8.71 11.48
C PRO A 7 11.21 -9.05 12.27
N ASP A 8 11.30 -9.08 13.60
CA ASP A 8 10.13 -9.39 14.43
C ASP A 8 9.08 -8.28 14.38
N TYR A 9 9.50 -7.04 14.12
CA TYR A 9 8.58 -5.91 13.99
C TYR A 9 8.14 -5.68 12.55
N ALA A 10 8.96 -6.05 11.57
CA ALA A 10 8.67 -5.78 10.17
C ALA A 10 7.32 -6.36 9.74
N LYS A 11 6.97 -7.54 10.22
CA LYS A 11 5.70 -8.21 9.87
C LYS A 11 4.45 -7.48 10.36
N TYR A 12 4.61 -6.45 11.19
CA TYR A 12 3.50 -5.62 11.66
C TYR A 12 3.47 -4.25 11.01
N MET A 13 4.39 -3.96 10.11
CA MET A 13 4.53 -2.62 9.53
C MET A 13 3.85 -2.51 8.17
N ASP A 14 3.11 -1.41 7.99
CA ASP A 14 2.55 -1.02 6.71
C ASP A 14 3.49 0.00 6.06
N HIS A 15 4.13 -0.40 4.97
CA HIS A 15 5.06 0.48 4.25
C HIS A 15 4.25 1.41 3.35
N THR A 16 4.15 2.67 3.74
CA THR A 16 3.11 3.59 3.25
C THR A 16 3.68 4.71 2.40
N VAL A 17 3.10 4.95 1.22
CA VAL A 17 3.40 6.08 0.36
C VAL A 17 2.10 6.68 -0.17
N LEU A 18 1.78 7.91 0.25
CA LEU A 18 0.47 8.53 0.02
C LEU A 18 0.53 9.91 -0.62
N LYS A 19 1.71 10.39 -1.05
CA LYS A 19 1.79 11.68 -1.75
C LYS A 19 1.06 11.60 -3.08
N ALA A 20 0.31 12.66 -3.40
CA ALA A 20 -0.50 12.69 -4.62
C ALA A 20 0.34 12.60 -5.89
N ASP A 21 1.59 13.06 -5.84
CA ASP A 21 2.51 13.05 -6.98
C ASP A 21 3.43 11.82 -7.01
N THR A 22 3.10 10.79 -6.26
CA THR A 22 3.89 9.55 -6.19
C THR A 22 3.96 8.89 -7.57
N THR A 23 5.17 8.57 -8.00
CA THR A 23 5.40 7.91 -9.29
C THR A 23 5.34 6.39 -9.15
N ARG A 24 5.14 5.72 -10.29
CA ARG A 24 5.17 4.26 -10.32
C ARG A 24 6.53 3.70 -9.89
N GLU A 25 7.61 4.39 -10.24
CA GLU A 25 8.96 3.99 -9.82
C GLU A 25 9.10 3.99 -8.30
N THR A 26 8.56 5.01 -7.65
CA THR A 26 8.57 5.09 -6.18
C THR A 26 7.74 3.97 -5.57
N VAL A 27 6.56 3.70 -6.14
CA VAL A 27 5.71 2.60 -5.68
C VAL A 27 6.43 1.26 -5.81
N LYS A 28 7.10 1.04 -6.93
CA LYS A 28 7.86 -0.19 -7.14
C LYS A 28 8.96 -0.35 -6.10
N ARG A 29 9.67 0.73 -5.77
CA ARG A 29 10.71 0.70 -4.75
C ARG A 29 10.13 0.30 -3.39
N PHE A 30 8.97 0.84 -3.02
CA PHE A 30 8.30 0.47 -1.78
C PHE A 30 7.90 -1.00 -1.77
N CYS A 31 7.43 -1.53 -2.90
CA CYS A 31 7.10 -2.95 -3.02
C CYS A 31 8.35 -3.83 -2.89
N ASP A 32 9.45 -3.44 -3.54
CA ASP A 32 10.70 -4.19 -3.46
C ASP A 32 11.23 -4.22 -2.04
N GLU A 33 11.17 -3.09 -1.32
CA GLU A 33 11.58 -3.01 0.08
C GLU A 33 10.69 -3.88 0.96
N ALA A 34 9.37 -3.86 0.74
CA ALA A 34 8.44 -4.67 1.51
C ALA A 34 8.70 -6.17 1.32
N ARG A 35 8.99 -6.58 0.09
CA ARG A 35 9.35 -7.98 -0.18
C ARG A 35 10.65 -8.37 0.52
N GLN A 36 11.64 -7.48 0.48
CA GLN A 36 12.96 -7.74 1.05
C GLN A 36 12.90 -7.89 2.57
N TYR A 37 12.14 -7.01 3.22
CA TYR A 37 12.08 -6.95 4.69
C TYR A 37 10.84 -7.62 5.28
N HIS A 38 9.97 -8.20 4.45
CA HIS A 38 8.75 -8.90 4.87
C HIS A 38 7.83 -8.03 5.72
N PHE A 39 7.58 -6.80 5.26
CA PHE A 39 6.58 -5.94 5.89
C PHE A 39 5.19 -6.54 5.75
N ALA A 40 4.25 -6.09 6.60
CA ALA A 40 2.88 -6.59 6.57
C ALA A 40 2.18 -6.23 5.26
N SER A 41 2.34 -5.00 4.81
CA SER A 41 1.67 -4.50 3.61
C SER A 41 2.43 -3.36 2.98
N VAL A 42 2.03 -3.02 1.75
CA VAL A 42 2.35 -1.74 1.12
C VAL A 42 1.03 -0.98 1.00
N CYS A 43 0.97 0.22 1.57
CA CYS A 43 -0.23 1.05 1.58
C CYS A 43 -0.08 2.24 0.65
N VAL A 44 -1.03 2.41 -0.26
CA VAL A 44 -0.97 3.41 -1.34
C VAL A 44 -2.33 4.05 -1.56
N ASN A 45 -2.34 5.11 -2.38
CA ASN A 45 -3.58 5.62 -2.92
C ASN A 45 -4.20 4.61 -3.89
N PRO A 46 -5.54 4.60 -4.04
CA PRO A 46 -6.23 3.56 -4.83
C PRO A 46 -5.76 3.44 -6.27
N CYS A 47 -5.30 4.52 -6.88
CA CYS A 47 -4.84 4.47 -8.28
C CYS A 47 -3.63 3.55 -8.47
N HIS A 48 -2.93 3.20 -7.39
CA HIS A 48 -1.78 2.30 -7.44
C HIS A 48 -2.10 0.88 -6.98
N ALA A 49 -3.32 0.61 -6.53
CA ALA A 49 -3.64 -0.67 -5.88
C ALA A 49 -3.40 -1.87 -6.80
N ALA A 50 -3.86 -1.80 -8.05
CA ALA A 50 -3.68 -2.91 -8.99
C ALA A 50 -2.21 -3.19 -9.26
N TYR A 51 -1.42 -2.15 -9.44
CA TYR A 51 0.02 -2.29 -9.67
C TYR A 51 0.73 -2.91 -8.47
N VAL A 52 0.40 -2.45 -7.27
CA VAL A 52 0.98 -2.99 -6.03
C VAL A 52 0.63 -4.47 -5.88
N HIS A 53 -0.62 -4.82 -6.11
CA HIS A 53 -1.07 -6.20 -6.04
C HIS A 53 -0.23 -7.09 -6.97
N GLU A 54 -0.01 -6.64 -8.20
CA GLU A 54 0.79 -7.38 -9.18
C GLU A 54 2.24 -7.53 -8.69
N GLN A 55 2.83 -6.44 -8.16
CA GLN A 55 4.22 -6.46 -7.70
C GLN A 55 4.42 -7.35 -6.47
N LEU A 56 3.40 -7.55 -5.66
CA LEU A 56 3.52 -8.29 -4.41
C LEU A 56 3.10 -9.75 -4.52
N LYS A 57 2.70 -10.22 -5.69
CA LYS A 57 2.29 -11.62 -5.89
C LYS A 57 3.38 -12.58 -5.41
N GLY A 58 2.96 -13.59 -4.65
CA GLY A 58 3.86 -14.63 -4.16
C GLY A 58 4.74 -14.21 -3.00
N SER A 59 4.64 -12.97 -2.51
CA SER A 59 5.51 -12.47 -1.44
C SER A 59 4.95 -12.68 -0.03
N GLY A 60 3.64 -12.85 0.09
CA GLY A 60 2.96 -12.83 1.38
C GLY A 60 2.70 -11.42 1.92
N VAL A 61 3.24 -10.39 1.28
CA VAL A 61 2.99 -8.99 1.64
C VAL A 61 1.64 -8.57 1.04
N LYS A 62 0.81 -7.91 1.84
CA LYS A 62 -0.55 -7.54 1.41
C LYS A 62 -0.57 -6.18 0.76
N THR A 63 -1.53 -6.00 -0.15
CA THR A 63 -1.84 -4.69 -0.72
C THR A 63 -2.85 -3.99 0.18
N CYS A 64 -2.53 -2.76 0.57
CA CYS A 64 -3.42 -1.90 1.36
C CYS A 64 -3.64 -0.61 0.59
N CYS A 65 -4.84 -0.05 0.61
CA CYS A 65 -5.05 1.28 0.06
C CYS A 65 -5.99 2.08 0.94
N VAL A 66 -5.84 3.42 0.86
CA VAL A 66 -6.68 4.32 1.62
C VAL A 66 -7.97 4.60 0.87
N ILE A 67 -9.03 4.91 1.61
CA ILE A 67 -10.35 5.23 1.05
C ILE A 67 -10.78 6.58 1.64
N GLY A 68 -11.16 7.51 0.77
CA GLY A 68 -11.56 8.86 1.20
C GLY A 68 -10.43 9.66 1.85
N PHE A 69 -9.21 9.29 1.57
CA PHE A 69 -8.02 9.90 2.19
C PHE A 69 -7.71 11.26 1.56
N PRO A 70 -7.23 12.24 2.35
CA PRO A 70 -6.94 12.10 3.79
C PRO A 70 -8.11 12.46 4.69
N LEU A 71 -9.12 13.18 4.20
CA LEU A 71 -10.11 13.81 5.06
C LEU A 71 -11.27 12.90 5.45
N GLY A 72 -11.56 11.89 4.64
CA GLY A 72 -12.73 11.05 4.85
C GLY A 72 -14.04 11.82 4.69
N ALA A 73 -13.98 13.00 4.06
CA ALA A 73 -15.12 13.91 3.95
C ALA A 73 -16.00 13.67 2.73
N ASN A 74 -15.63 12.72 1.88
CA ASN A 74 -16.45 12.33 0.75
C ASN A 74 -17.77 11.75 1.21
N THR A 75 -18.79 11.80 0.36
CA THR A 75 -20.08 11.20 0.70
C THR A 75 -19.93 9.69 0.90
N THR A 76 -20.86 9.12 1.65
CA THR A 76 -20.86 7.67 1.89
C THR A 76 -20.87 6.88 0.58
N HIS A 77 -21.67 7.32 -0.39
CA HIS A 77 -21.75 6.66 -1.70
C HIS A 77 -20.38 6.63 -2.39
N ILE A 78 -19.68 7.75 -2.42
CA ILE A 78 -18.39 7.84 -3.10
C ILE A 78 -17.34 6.98 -2.39
N LYS A 79 -17.31 6.99 -1.06
CA LYS A 79 -16.39 6.16 -0.30
C LYS A 79 -16.65 4.66 -0.53
N ALA A 80 -17.92 4.28 -0.59
CA ALA A 80 -18.29 2.89 -0.85
C ALA A 80 -17.88 2.44 -2.26
N GLU A 81 -18.04 3.32 -3.27
CA GLU A 81 -17.63 3.01 -4.63
C GLU A 81 -16.11 2.88 -4.74
N GLU A 82 -15.38 3.75 -4.05
CA GLU A 82 -13.91 3.67 -4.04
C GLU A 82 -13.44 2.36 -3.42
N ALA A 83 -14.04 1.97 -2.29
CA ALA A 83 -13.70 0.72 -1.63
C ALA A 83 -14.02 -0.48 -2.52
N ARG A 84 -15.17 -0.46 -3.20
CA ARG A 84 -15.55 -1.54 -4.10
C ARG A 84 -14.56 -1.69 -5.25
N GLU A 85 -14.16 -0.60 -5.86
CA GLU A 85 -13.19 -0.62 -6.95
C GLU A 85 -11.83 -1.13 -6.46
N ALA A 86 -11.40 -0.69 -5.27
CA ALA A 86 -10.13 -1.13 -4.71
C ALA A 86 -10.11 -2.64 -4.46
N VAL A 87 -11.19 -3.20 -3.98
CA VAL A 87 -11.29 -4.65 -3.73
C VAL A 87 -11.24 -5.44 -5.04
N GLN A 88 -11.78 -4.90 -6.13
CA GLN A 88 -11.75 -5.54 -7.44
C GLN A 88 -10.36 -5.53 -8.08
N ASN A 89 -9.50 -4.65 -7.65
CA ASN A 89 -8.13 -4.59 -8.15
C ASN A 89 -7.23 -5.47 -7.28
#